data_1e96a5c24a257d4fa933aaf7371889e4
#
_entry.id   1e96a5c24a257d4fa933aaf7371889e4
#
_cell.length_a   1.000
_cell.length_b   1.000
_cell.length_c   1.000
_cell.angle_alpha   90.00
_cell.angle_beta   90.00
_cell.angle_gamma   90.00
#
_symmetry.space_group_name_H-M   'P 1'
#
loop_
_entity.id
_entity.type
_entity.pdbx_description
1 polymer ?
#
loop_
_entity_poly.entity_id
_entity_poly.type
_entity_poly.pdbx_seq_one_letter_code
_entity_poly.pdbx_strand_id
1 'polypeptide(L)'
;FQAEDGIRDIGVTGVQTCALPILQRKLPPEELPMEHWDAITNIDLRGTYLCCAVFGARMAARGHGAIVNIASVTSFRSSPLHAYGPAKAAVASLTMGLAAEWGRSGVRVNAVAPGFTLTEGLQAAIDRGDRDPAELAAPAAMNRLVMPDEVADGVGFLLSDAARVITGITMPIDAGWLCGSNWDTWGGMKGPRPLKN
;
A
#
# COMPACT_ATOMS: atom_id res chain seq x y z
N PHE A 1 -3.71 17.88 2.17
CA PHE A 1 -4.91 17.19 2.64
C PHE A 1 -5.59 18.10 3.66
N GLN A 2 -6.66 18.75 3.30
CA GLN A 2 -7.54 19.42 4.24
C GLN A 2 -8.65 18.45 4.58
N ALA A 3 -8.63 17.90 5.80
CA ALA A 3 -9.72 17.12 6.31
C ALA A 3 -10.86 18.05 6.68
N GLU A 4 -11.97 17.99 5.98
CA GLU A 4 -13.21 18.65 6.39
C GLU A 4 -13.88 17.83 7.50
N ASP A 5 -14.23 18.55 8.54
CA ASP A 5 -15.10 18.24 9.68
C ASP A 5 -15.36 16.75 10.05
N GLY A 6 -14.60 16.23 10.97
CA GLY A 6 -14.78 14.93 11.64
C GLY A 6 -13.51 14.26 12.13
N ILE A 7 -12.35 14.69 11.64
CA ILE A 7 -11.05 14.10 12.01
C ILE A 7 -10.18 15.13 12.78
N ARG A 8 -10.77 16.20 13.29
CA ARG A 8 -10.04 17.33 13.90
C ARG A 8 -9.37 17.01 15.25
N ASP A 9 -9.71 15.91 15.91
CA ASP A 9 -9.16 15.54 17.23
C ASP A 9 -8.07 14.47 17.19
N ILE A 10 -7.74 13.94 16.01
CA ILE A 10 -6.55 13.11 15.89
C ILE A 10 -5.39 14.07 15.72
N GLY A 11 -4.57 14.25 16.75
CA GLY A 11 -3.30 14.96 16.66
C GLY A 11 -2.33 14.25 15.73
N VAL A 12 -2.72 14.11 14.46
CA VAL A 12 -1.87 13.64 13.37
C VAL A 12 -0.97 14.79 13.01
N THR A 13 0.14 14.91 13.70
CA THR A 13 1.30 15.58 13.13
C THR A 13 1.78 14.65 12.01
N GLY A 14 1.12 14.76 10.84
CA GLY A 14 1.40 13.92 9.72
C GLY A 14 2.81 14.15 9.21
N VAL A 15 3.67 13.15 9.35
CA VAL A 15 4.82 13.02 8.47
C VAL A 15 4.28 12.49 7.17
N GLN A 16 3.91 13.40 6.31
CA GLN A 16 3.53 13.09 4.95
C GLN A 16 4.81 12.69 4.20
N THR A 17 4.94 11.40 3.95
CA THR A 17 5.87 10.74 3.03
C THR A 17 7.26 11.34 2.90
N CYS A 18 8.17 10.82 3.66
CA CYS A 18 9.60 11.05 3.43
C CYS A 18 10.11 10.37 2.14
N ALA A 19 9.27 9.63 1.43
CA ALA A 19 9.64 8.95 0.21
C ALA A 19 8.43 8.79 -0.70
N LEU A 20 8.43 9.47 -1.84
CA LEU A 20 7.55 9.12 -2.95
C LEU A 20 8.02 7.77 -3.49
N PRO A 21 7.16 6.73 -3.53
CA PRO A 21 7.57 5.42 -4.02
C PRO A 21 8.06 5.54 -5.46
N ILE A 22 9.24 4.99 -5.74
CA ILE A 22 9.75 4.88 -7.10
C ILE A 22 9.15 3.64 -7.72
N LEU A 23 8.36 3.83 -8.79
CA LEU A 23 7.84 2.71 -9.56
C LEU A 23 8.92 2.21 -10.52
N GLN A 24 9.27 0.94 -10.40
CA GLN A 24 10.23 0.28 -11.27
C GLN A 24 9.71 0.13 -12.70
N ARG A 25 10.55 0.35 -13.70
CA ARG A 25 10.30 -0.11 -15.06
C ARG A 25 10.35 -1.63 -15.12
N LYS A 26 9.47 -2.23 -15.92
CA LYS A 26 9.44 -3.67 -16.20
C LYS A 26 10.63 -4.02 -17.09
N LEU A 27 11.63 -4.69 -16.52
CA LEU A 27 12.85 -5.14 -17.19
C LEU A 27 13.13 -6.60 -16.81
N PRO A 28 13.77 -7.41 -17.69
CA PRO A 28 14.37 -8.68 -17.30
C PRO A 28 15.35 -8.49 -16.14
N PRO A 29 15.50 -9.48 -15.22
CA PRO A 29 16.37 -9.33 -14.06
C PRO A 29 17.82 -8.95 -14.40
N GLU A 30 18.36 -9.52 -15.48
CA GLU A 30 19.72 -9.29 -15.98
C GLU A 30 19.94 -7.89 -16.59
N GLU A 31 18.86 -7.19 -16.95
CA GLU A 31 18.91 -5.85 -17.51
C GLU A 31 18.60 -4.75 -16.48
N LEU A 32 18.22 -5.13 -15.25
CA LEU A 32 17.93 -4.15 -14.20
C LEU A 32 19.23 -3.56 -13.64
N PRO A 33 19.53 -2.26 -13.88
CA PRO A 33 20.74 -1.65 -13.36
C PRO A 33 20.72 -1.66 -11.82
N MET A 34 21.88 -1.94 -11.20
CA MET A 34 22.00 -1.96 -9.73
C MET A 34 21.69 -0.60 -9.11
N GLU A 35 21.99 0.49 -9.80
CA GLU A 35 21.65 1.84 -9.36
C GLU A 35 20.13 2.04 -9.23
N HIS A 36 19.33 1.42 -10.11
CA HIS A 36 17.87 1.44 -10.02
C HIS A 36 17.39 0.56 -8.86
N TRP A 37 18.00 -0.63 -8.68
CA TRP A 37 17.72 -1.48 -7.53
C TRP A 37 17.96 -0.73 -6.22
N ASP A 38 19.13 -0.11 -6.08
CA ASP A 38 19.55 0.62 -4.90
C ASP A 38 18.65 1.84 -4.64
N ALA A 39 18.30 2.59 -5.68
CA ALA A 39 17.38 3.72 -5.56
C ALA A 39 16.02 3.30 -5.02
N ILE A 40 15.43 2.21 -5.57
CA ILE A 40 14.12 1.70 -5.14
C ILE A 40 14.19 1.19 -3.70
N THR A 41 15.18 0.36 -3.36
CA THR A 41 15.31 -0.21 -2.02
C THR A 41 15.64 0.85 -0.97
N ASN A 42 16.44 1.86 -1.33
CA ASN A 42 16.75 2.98 -0.44
C ASN A 42 15.52 3.85 -0.16
N ILE A 43 14.70 4.11 -1.16
CA ILE A 43 13.50 4.95 -0.98
C ILE A 43 12.38 4.13 -0.35
N ASP A 44 11.98 3.02 -0.98
CA ASP A 44 10.76 2.31 -0.60
C ASP A 44 10.90 1.51 0.70
N LEU A 45 12.10 0.99 1.01
CA LEU A 45 12.33 0.20 2.22
C LEU A 45 13.10 0.98 3.29
N ARG A 46 14.32 1.42 2.96
CA ARG A 46 15.17 2.08 3.95
C ARG A 46 14.57 3.41 4.43
N GLY A 47 13.96 4.19 3.51
CA GLY A 47 13.25 5.42 3.87
C GLY A 47 12.09 5.16 4.82
N THR A 48 11.26 4.14 4.54
CA THR A 48 10.18 3.71 5.43
C THR A 48 10.71 3.32 6.81
N TYR A 49 11.78 2.50 6.87
CA TYR A 49 12.40 2.12 8.14
C TYR A 49 12.89 3.33 8.95
N LEU A 50 13.59 4.26 8.32
CA LEU A 50 14.13 5.44 9.00
C LEU A 50 13.02 6.31 9.59
N CYS A 51 11.92 6.54 8.84
CA CYS A 51 10.76 7.26 9.35
C CYS A 51 10.13 6.53 10.54
N CYS A 52 9.90 5.22 10.41
CA CYS A 52 9.37 4.42 11.51
C CYS A 52 10.27 4.49 12.75
N ALA A 53 11.59 4.34 12.60
CA ALA A 53 12.53 4.35 13.72
C ALA A 53 12.50 5.69 14.48
N VAL A 54 12.49 6.82 13.75
CA VAL A 54 12.49 8.15 14.37
C VAL A 54 11.15 8.47 15.04
N PHE A 55 10.03 8.28 14.34
CA PHE A 55 8.72 8.66 14.84
C PHE A 55 8.14 7.62 15.80
N GLY A 56 8.34 6.33 15.53
CA GLY A 56 7.89 5.24 16.38
C GLY A 56 8.54 5.28 17.75
N ALA A 57 9.84 5.54 17.83
CA ALA A 57 10.53 5.70 19.12
C ALA A 57 9.95 6.85 19.97
N ARG A 58 9.60 7.98 19.31
CA ARG A 58 8.96 9.12 20.00
C ARG A 58 7.54 8.80 20.43
N MET A 59 6.78 8.05 19.63
CA MET A 59 5.44 7.59 19.98
C MET A 59 5.51 6.61 21.16
N ALA A 60 6.43 5.65 21.13
CA ALA A 60 6.64 4.69 22.20
C ALA A 60 7.01 5.37 23.52
N ALA A 61 7.88 6.39 23.48
CA ALA A 61 8.23 7.19 24.66
C ALA A 61 7.05 7.98 25.24
N ARG A 62 6.05 8.36 24.41
CA ARG A 62 4.82 9.02 24.87
C ARG A 62 3.74 8.05 25.35
N GLY A 63 3.90 6.75 25.07
CA GLY A 63 2.94 5.72 25.46
C GLY A 63 1.74 5.58 24.50
N HIS A 64 1.74 6.26 23.36
CA HIS A 64 0.65 6.17 22.36
C HIS A 64 1.10 6.58 20.96
N GLY A 65 0.49 5.99 19.93
CA GLY A 65 0.71 6.36 18.54
C GLY A 65 0.12 5.35 17.55
N ALA A 66 0.07 5.76 16.29
CA ALA A 66 -0.28 4.89 15.19
C ALA A 66 0.57 5.23 13.96
N ILE A 67 1.06 4.19 13.28
CA ILE A 67 1.84 4.28 12.05
C ILE A 67 1.13 3.44 11.00
N VAL A 68 1.00 3.97 9.79
CA VAL A 68 0.53 3.21 8.63
C VAL A 68 1.55 3.33 7.51
N ASN A 69 2.16 2.20 7.16
CA ASN A 69 3.11 2.08 6.06
C ASN A 69 2.40 1.81 4.74
N ILE A 70 3.01 2.23 3.63
CA ILE A 70 2.49 1.94 2.29
C ILE A 70 3.25 0.77 1.68
N ALA A 71 2.63 -0.41 1.74
CA ALA A 71 3.07 -1.63 1.05
C ALA A 71 2.52 -1.65 -0.40
N SER A 72 2.21 -2.81 -0.94
CA SER A 72 1.60 -3.00 -2.26
C SER A 72 0.98 -4.40 -2.34
N VAL A 73 0.07 -4.63 -3.29
CA VAL A 73 -0.36 -5.99 -3.66
C VAL A 73 0.82 -6.88 -4.08
N THR A 74 1.93 -6.29 -4.56
CA THR A 74 3.18 -7.01 -4.86
C THR A 74 3.88 -7.55 -3.61
N SER A 75 3.46 -7.17 -2.40
CA SER A 75 3.90 -7.79 -1.15
C SER A 75 3.37 -9.21 -0.97
N PHE A 76 2.30 -9.58 -1.68
CA PHE A 76 1.61 -10.87 -1.56
C PHE A 76 1.69 -11.73 -2.82
N ARG A 77 2.06 -11.13 -3.95
CA ARG A 77 2.11 -11.80 -5.26
C ARG A 77 3.40 -11.45 -5.98
N SER A 78 3.91 -12.40 -6.75
CA SER A 78 5.02 -12.13 -7.65
C SER A 78 4.64 -11.10 -8.72
N SER A 79 5.63 -10.32 -9.13
CA SER A 79 5.49 -9.34 -10.20
C SER A 79 6.81 -9.23 -10.96
N PRO A 80 6.81 -8.75 -12.20
CA PRO A 80 8.04 -8.49 -12.95
C PRO A 80 8.77 -7.21 -12.50
N LEU A 81 8.57 -6.82 -11.24
CA LEU A 81 9.17 -5.64 -10.59
C LEU A 81 10.18 -6.12 -9.54
N HIS A 82 11.35 -6.57 -10.01
CA HIS A 82 12.30 -7.35 -9.24
C HIS A 82 12.98 -6.63 -8.06
N ALA A 83 12.96 -5.30 -8.02
CA ALA A 83 13.38 -4.50 -6.85
C ALA A 83 12.17 -4.03 -6.02
N TYR A 84 11.13 -3.52 -6.69
CA TYR A 84 9.95 -2.94 -6.03
C TYR A 84 9.15 -3.99 -5.24
N GLY A 85 8.86 -5.15 -5.85
CA GLY A 85 8.10 -6.22 -5.20
C GLY A 85 8.76 -6.68 -3.90
N PRO A 86 10.03 -7.09 -3.91
CA PRO A 86 10.77 -7.43 -2.69
C PRO A 86 10.83 -6.29 -1.66
N ALA A 87 11.04 -5.04 -2.07
CA ALA A 87 11.04 -3.90 -1.15
C ALA A 87 9.68 -3.73 -0.44
N LYS A 88 8.56 -3.86 -1.17
CA LYS A 88 7.22 -3.77 -0.60
C LYS A 88 6.85 -4.98 0.26
N ALA A 89 7.34 -6.17 -0.06
CA ALA A 89 7.23 -7.34 0.81
C ALA A 89 8.01 -7.15 2.12
N ALA A 90 9.20 -6.57 2.04
CA ALA A 90 10.00 -6.23 3.21
C ALA A 90 9.31 -5.16 4.09
N VAL A 91 8.60 -4.18 3.51
CA VAL A 91 7.79 -3.21 4.27
C VAL A 91 6.66 -3.91 5.05
N ALA A 92 5.99 -4.91 4.45
CA ALA A 92 4.97 -5.69 5.16
C ALA A 92 5.58 -6.48 6.33
N SER A 93 6.74 -7.10 6.14
CA SER A 93 7.47 -7.80 7.20
C SER A 93 7.95 -6.84 8.31
N LEU A 94 8.51 -5.69 7.92
CA LEU A 94 8.92 -4.63 8.85
C LEU A 94 7.76 -4.15 9.71
N THR A 95 6.58 -3.98 9.12
CA THR A 95 5.36 -3.56 9.81
C THR A 95 5.00 -4.52 10.95
N MET A 96 5.07 -5.82 10.72
CA MET A 96 4.81 -6.83 11.76
C MET A 96 5.84 -6.77 12.89
N GLY A 97 7.13 -6.65 12.54
CA GLY A 97 8.21 -6.54 13.52
C GLY A 97 8.06 -5.31 14.43
N LEU A 98 7.80 -4.14 13.84
CA LEU A 98 7.63 -2.90 14.59
C LEU A 98 6.34 -2.87 15.42
N ALA A 99 5.27 -3.53 14.95
CA ALA A 99 4.05 -3.70 15.73
C ALA A 99 4.28 -4.52 17.00
N ALA A 100 5.05 -5.60 16.89
CA ALA A 100 5.42 -6.41 18.05
C ALA A 100 6.35 -5.65 19.01
N GLU A 101 7.32 -4.91 18.47
CA GLU A 101 8.29 -4.13 19.26
C GLU A 101 7.63 -3.06 20.13
N TRP A 102 6.71 -2.28 19.54
CA TRP A 102 6.13 -1.11 20.18
C TRP A 102 4.71 -1.30 20.72
N GLY A 103 4.09 -2.45 20.50
CA GLY A 103 2.71 -2.69 20.93
C GLY A 103 2.49 -2.50 22.43
N ARG A 104 3.42 -2.99 23.25
CA ARG A 104 3.38 -2.80 24.73
C ARG A 104 3.62 -1.35 25.16
N SER A 105 4.19 -0.54 24.27
CA SER A 105 4.35 0.91 24.46
C SER A 105 3.17 1.72 23.92
N GLY A 106 2.03 1.07 23.61
CA GLY A 106 0.83 1.75 23.15
C GLY A 106 0.88 2.25 21.71
N VAL A 107 1.82 1.77 20.88
CA VAL A 107 1.93 2.16 19.47
C VAL A 107 1.44 1.04 18.56
N ARG A 108 0.54 1.37 17.66
CA ARG A 108 0.08 0.47 16.59
C ARG A 108 0.86 0.73 15.31
N VAL A 109 1.26 -0.32 14.62
CA VAL A 109 1.93 -0.22 13.32
C VAL A 109 1.22 -1.15 12.35
N ASN A 110 0.67 -0.59 11.30
CA ASN A 110 -0.01 -1.32 10.23
C ASN A 110 0.51 -0.89 8.87
N ALA A 111 0.10 -1.58 7.83
CA ALA A 111 0.32 -1.16 6.46
C ALA A 111 -0.97 -1.27 5.65
N VAL A 112 -1.07 -0.46 4.59
CA VAL A 112 -2.02 -0.68 3.51
C VAL A 112 -1.28 -1.22 2.29
N ALA A 113 -1.93 -2.08 1.50
CA ALA A 113 -1.40 -2.62 0.26
C ALA A 113 -2.33 -2.21 -0.90
N PRO A 114 -2.09 -1.04 -1.51
CA PRO A 114 -2.87 -0.59 -2.65
C PRO A 114 -2.71 -1.53 -3.86
N GLY A 115 -3.81 -1.70 -4.61
CA GLY A 115 -3.81 -2.26 -5.95
C GLY A 115 -3.40 -1.22 -7.00
N PHE A 116 -3.82 -1.44 -8.25
CA PHE A 116 -3.64 -0.43 -9.29
C PHE A 116 -4.48 0.80 -8.98
N THR A 117 -3.81 1.83 -8.50
CA THR A 117 -4.44 3.09 -8.06
C THR A 117 -4.29 4.16 -9.12
N LEU A 118 -5.38 4.80 -9.49
CA LEU A 118 -5.45 5.85 -10.52
C LEU A 118 -4.84 7.16 -9.98
N THR A 119 -3.51 7.16 -9.84
CA THR A 119 -2.73 8.36 -9.51
C THR A 119 -2.50 9.23 -10.75
N GLU A 120 -2.10 10.48 -10.57
CA GLU A 120 -1.72 11.37 -11.68
C GLU A 120 -0.67 10.73 -12.60
N GLY A 121 0.32 10.01 -12.03
CA GLY A 121 1.34 9.32 -12.80
C GLY A 121 0.78 8.16 -13.65
N LEU A 122 -0.17 7.39 -13.12
CA LEU A 122 -0.84 6.33 -13.87
C LEU A 122 -1.77 6.95 -14.93
N GLN A 123 -2.53 7.99 -14.60
CA GLN A 123 -3.37 8.69 -15.56
C GLN A 123 -2.54 9.21 -16.74
N ALA A 124 -1.41 9.86 -16.48
CA ALA A 124 -0.51 10.32 -17.53
C ALA A 124 0.04 9.18 -18.40
N ALA A 125 0.27 7.99 -17.84
CA ALA A 125 0.68 6.81 -18.60
C ALA A 125 -0.45 6.26 -19.48
N ILE A 126 -1.69 6.30 -18.99
CA ILE A 126 -2.90 5.94 -19.75
C ILE A 126 -3.11 6.93 -20.92
N ASP A 127 -3.01 8.22 -20.66
CA ASP A 127 -3.19 9.28 -21.67
C ASP A 127 -2.16 9.17 -22.80
N ARG A 128 -0.96 8.68 -22.53
CA ARG A 128 0.07 8.40 -23.54
C ARG A 128 -0.11 7.07 -24.26
N GLY A 129 -1.05 6.22 -23.84
CA GLY A 129 -1.23 4.87 -24.39
C GLY A 129 -0.21 3.84 -23.87
N ASP A 130 0.58 4.17 -22.84
CA ASP A 130 1.56 3.25 -22.24
C ASP A 130 0.88 2.18 -21.37
N ARG A 131 -0.37 2.42 -20.96
CA ARG A 131 -1.17 1.55 -20.10
C ARG A 131 -2.64 1.53 -20.55
N ASP A 132 -3.23 0.35 -20.54
CA ASP A 132 -4.68 0.18 -20.74
C ASP A 132 -5.35 0.01 -19.35
N PRO A 133 -6.25 0.95 -18.97
CA PRO A 133 -6.97 0.86 -17.71
C PRO A 133 -7.86 -0.38 -17.61
N ALA A 134 -8.38 -0.88 -18.73
CA ALA A 134 -9.21 -2.09 -18.76
C ALA A 134 -8.38 -3.34 -18.43
N GLU A 135 -7.17 -3.46 -18.99
CA GLU A 135 -6.25 -4.56 -18.67
C GLU A 135 -5.81 -4.53 -17.19
N LEU A 136 -5.59 -3.35 -16.64
CA LEU A 136 -5.20 -3.20 -15.23
C LEU A 136 -6.37 -3.52 -14.29
N ALA A 137 -7.59 -3.23 -14.68
CA ALA A 137 -8.80 -3.45 -13.91
C ALA A 137 -9.32 -4.90 -13.98
N ALA A 138 -9.12 -5.57 -15.12
CA ALA A 138 -9.68 -6.89 -15.40
C ALA A 138 -9.40 -7.96 -14.32
N PRO A 139 -8.20 -8.05 -13.72
CA PRO A 139 -7.94 -9.01 -12.64
C PRO A 139 -8.62 -8.67 -11.30
N ALA A 140 -9.12 -7.44 -11.13
CA ALA A 140 -9.78 -7.03 -9.89
C ALA A 140 -11.23 -7.51 -9.85
N ALA A 141 -11.68 -8.08 -8.73
CA ALA A 141 -13.04 -8.59 -8.57
C ALA A 141 -14.13 -7.52 -8.80
N MET A 142 -13.83 -6.26 -8.49
CA MET A 142 -14.71 -5.12 -8.74
C MET A 142 -14.58 -4.53 -10.15
N ASN A 143 -13.68 -5.09 -10.98
CA ASN A 143 -13.41 -4.67 -12.37
C ASN A 143 -13.18 -3.16 -12.54
N ARG A 144 -12.39 -2.58 -11.63
CA ARG A 144 -12.03 -1.16 -11.67
C ARG A 144 -10.67 -0.91 -11.01
N LEU A 145 -10.09 0.23 -11.29
CA LEU A 145 -8.96 0.76 -10.57
C LEU A 145 -9.39 1.29 -9.19
N VAL A 146 -8.42 1.35 -8.27
CA VAL A 146 -8.58 1.98 -6.96
C VAL A 146 -8.38 3.49 -7.12
N MET A 147 -9.14 4.30 -6.40
CA MET A 147 -8.95 5.74 -6.34
C MET A 147 -8.02 6.11 -5.18
N PRO A 148 -7.22 7.19 -5.30
CA PRO A 148 -6.35 7.65 -4.21
C PRO A 148 -7.09 7.88 -2.89
N ASP A 149 -8.30 8.44 -2.94
CA ASP A 149 -9.12 8.72 -1.76
C ASP A 149 -9.53 7.42 -1.05
N GLU A 150 -9.78 6.33 -1.78
CA GLU A 150 -10.10 5.03 -1.17
C GLU A 150 -8.90 4.44 -0.40
N VAL A 151 -7.67 4.71 -0.87
CA VAL A 151 -6.45 4.36 -0.12
C VAL A 151 -6.34 5.24 1.13
N ALA A 152 -6.62 6.53 1.00
CA ALA A 152 -6.61 7.48 2.12
C ALA A 152 -7.64 7.13 3.20
N ASP A 153 -8.83 6.68 2.83
CA ASP A 153 -9.87 6.20 3.74
C ASP A 153 -9.38 5.00 4.57
N GLY A 154 -8.73 4.03 3.92
CA GLY A 154 -8.14 2.89 4.61
C GLY A 154 -7.01 3.28 5.57
N VAL A 155 -6.17 4.23 5.19
CA VAL A 155 -5.15 4.81 6.07
C VAL A 155 -5.80 5.53 7.26
N GLY A 156 -6.82 6.35 7.01
CA GLY A 156 -7.58 7.07 8.03
C GLY A 156 -8.22 6.11 9.04
N PHE A 157 -8.85 5.03 8.56
CA PHE A 157 -9.38 3.98 9.43
C PHE A 157 -8.30 3.38 10.34
N LEU A 158 -7.17 2.95 9.78
CA LEU A 158 -6.10 2.32 10.55
C LEU A 158 -5.43 3.28 11.55
N LEU A 159 -5.43 4.58 11.28
CA LEU A 159 -4.94 5.61 12.21
C LEU A 159 -5.93 5.91 13.34
N SER A 160 -7.23 5.72 13.12
CA SER A 160 -8.30 6.08 14.05
C SER A 160 -8.43 5.11 15.23
N ASP A 161 -9.22 5.51 16.24
CA ASP A 161 -9.58 4.67 17.38
C ASP A 161 -10.50 3.50 17.01
N ALA A 162 -11.16 3.54 15.85
CA ALA A 162 -11.90 2.39 15.33
C ALA A 162 -10.99 1.17 15.11
N ALA A 163 -9.70 1.40 14.87
CA ALA A 163 -8.68 0.37 14.70
C ALA A 163 -7.82 0.13 15.96
N ARG A 164 -8.28 0.51 17.16
CA ARG A 164 -7.49 0.48 18.41
C ARG A 164 -6.94 -0.88 18.82
N VAL A 165 -7.50 -1.98 18.30
CA VAL A 165 -7.03 -3.36 18.55
C VAL A 165 -6.36 -3.97 17.32
N ILE A 166 -6.16 -3.20 16.26
CA ILE A 166 -5.57 -3.66 15.00
C ILE A 166 -4.12 -3.17 14.94
N THR A 167 -3.19 -4.11 14.91
CA THR A 167 -1.75 -3.83 14.74
C THR A 167 -1.05 -5.02 14.09
N GLY A 168 0.00 -4.76 13.32
CA GLY A 168 0.82 -5.76 12.64
C GLY A 168 0.21 -6.31 11.33
N ILE A 169 -0.89 -5.75 10.83
CA ILE A 169 -1.49 -6.21 9.58
C ILE A 169 -1.03 -5.40 8.37
N THR A 170 -1.12 -6.02 7.21
CA THR A 170 -1.08 -5.33 5.91
C THR A 170 -2.44 -5.51 5.25
N MET A 171 -3.20 -4.43 5.15
CA MET A 171 -4.58 -4.42 4.66
C MET A 171 -4.60 -4.13 3.15
N PRO A 172 -5.06 -5.06 2.29
CA PRO A 172 -5.25 -4.79 0.88
C PRO A 172 -6.35 -3.76 0.64
N ILE A 173 -6.06 -2.79 -0.26
CA ILE A 173 -7.04 -1.83 -0.80
C ILE A 173 -6.88 -1.90 -2.32
N ASP A 174 -7.48 -2.90 -2.93
CA ASP A 174 -7.10 -3.37 -4.25
C ASP A 174 -8.28 -3.71 -5.18
N ALA A 175 -9.48 -3.31 -4.81
CA ALA A 175 -10.70 -3.66 -5.53
C ALA A 175 -10.86 -5.18 -5.76
N GLY A 176 -10.24 -6.01 -4.90
CA GLY A 176 -10.26 -7.46 -4.99
C GLY A 176 -9.27 -8.04 -6.01
N TRP A 177 -8.21 -7.31 -6.36
CA TRP A 177 -7.20 -7.79 -7.31
C TRP A 177 -6.48 -9.05 -6.80
N LEU A 178 -6.12 -9.11 -5.51
CA LEU A 178 -5.47 -10.28 -4.93
C LEU A 178 -6.34 -11.52 -4.95
N CYS A 179 -7.64 -11.40 -4.78
CA CYS A 179 -8.56 -12.54 -4.78
C CYS A 179 -9.00 -12.93 -6.20
N GLY A 180 -9.05 -11.98 -7.15
CA GLY A 180 -9.52 -12.23 -8.51
C GLY A 180 -8.46 -12.68 -9.51
N SER A 181 -7.20 -12.29 -9.29
CA SER A 181 -6.13 -12.39 -10.28
C SER A 181 -5.73 -13.81 -10.74
N ASN A 182 -6.20 -14.86 -10.09
CA ASN A 182 -5.95 -16.26 -10.47
C ASN A 182 -7.20 -16.99 -10.99
N TRP A 183 -8.32 -16.30 -11.15
CA TRP A 183 -9.57 -16.93 -11.59
C TRP A 183 -9.61 -17.25 -13.08
N ASP A 184 -8.72 -16.68 -13.88
CA ASP A 184 -8.64 -16.93 -15.34
C ASP A 184 -8.43 -18.41 -15.64
N THR A 185 -7.66 -19.13 -14.83
CA THR A 185 -7.46 -20.59 -14.94
C THR A 185 -8.75 -21.40 -14.71
N TRP A 186 -9.78 -20.78 -14.12
CA TRP A 186 -11.09 -21.39 -13.82
C TRP A 186 -12.22 -20.83 -14.69
N GLY A 187 -11.90 -20.19 -15.80
CA GLY A 187 -12.86 -19.57 -16.71
C GLY A 187 -13.22 -18.12 -16.39
N GLY A 188 -12.40 -17.49 -15.56
CA GLY A 188 -12.52 -16.06 -15.23
C GLY A 188 -13.64 -15.72 -14.24
N MET A 189 -13.63 -14.46 -13.82
CA MET A 189 -14.71 -13.91 -12.98
C MET A 189 -15.95 -13.64 -13.84
N LYS A 190 -17.11 -13.99 -13.29
CA LYS A 190 -18.39 -13.79 -13.98
C LYS A 190 -18.91 -12.37 -13.74
N GLY A 191 -19.58 -11.82 -14.76
CA GLY A 191 -20.24 -10.53 -14.64
C GLY A 191 -21.38 -10.51 -13.61
N PRO A 192 -22.04 -9.33 -13.42
CA PRO A 192 -23.14 -9.16 -12.47
C PRO A 192 -24.23 -10.20 -12.70
N ARG A 193 -24.72 -10.77 -11.60
CA ARG A 193 -25.85 -11.71 -11.65
C ARG A 193 -27.13 -10.95 -11.34
N PRO A 194 -28.11 -10.91 -12.28
CA PRO A 194 -29.42 -10.34 -11.97
C PRO A 194 -30.08 -11.14 -10.86
N LEU A 195 -30.77 -10.46 -9.97
CA LEU A 195 -31.64 -11.13 -8.98
C LEU A 195 -32.68 -11.94 -9.75
N LYS A 196 -32.81 -13.22 -9.42
CA LYS A 196 -33.94 -14.02 -9.90
C LYS A 196 -35.15 -13.60 -9.07
N ASN A 197 -36.15 -13.00 -9.74
CA ASN A 197 -37.45 -12.74 -9.13
C ASN A 197 -38.14 -14.07 -8.77
#